data_2a7d4186bf202d01938c4e6db0a6dc83
#
_entry.id   2a7d4186bf202d01938c4e6db0a6dc83
#
_cell.length_a   1.000
_cell.length_b   1.000
_cell.length_c   1.000
_cell.angle_alpha   90.00
_cell.angle_beta   90.00
_cell.angle_gamma   90.00
#
_symmetry.space_group_name_H-M   'P 1'
#
loop_
_entity.id
_entity.type
_entity.pdbx_description
1 polymer ?
#
loop_
_entity_poly.entity_id
_entity_poly.type
_entity_poly.pdbx_seq_one_letter_code
_entity_poly.pdbx_strand_id
1 'polypeptide(L)'
;MIPWSKFWEPVTTRQKLIKWTVILLVLSLGVSIFLFKLDDIQAYEYANKNPVIVEAKREVIYSDTGFSGDPYYDIYLSYTHEGVKYEDVFYYTTRSQSAPWDGIETIMLEVDPNNPGMPIRNMFNEGPVGLAVVLWSLGVALLVYEIALRFPKFRKWRVSCANRPGFFSRPYGKPVKHTENPVYPKDFLLTFALAFFISTVILRFLFPHTIL
;
A
#
# COMPACT_ATOMS: atom_id res chain seq x y z
N MET A 1 15.00 -13.23 -19.15
CA MET A 1 13.74 -12.45 -18.95
C MET A 1 12.78 -12.73 -20.09
N ILE A 2 11.53 -13.09 -19.82
CA ILE A 2 10.50 -13.22 -20.86
C ILE A 2 10.09 -11.81 -21.28
N PRO A 3 10.16 -11.44 -22.56
CA PRO A 3 9.70 -10.13 -23.00
C PRO A 3 8.23 -9.93 -22.63
N TRP A 4 7.86 -8.72 -22.17
CA TRP A 4 6.50 -8.37 -21.74
C TRP A 4 5.42 -8.78 -22.77
N SER A 5 5.67 -8.58 -24.05
CA SER A 5 4.78 -9.00 -25.13
C SER A 5 4.49 -10.51 -25.12
N LYS A 6 5.49 -11.34 -24.81
CA LYS A 6 5.33 -12.81 -24.80
C LYS A 6 4.57 -13.32 -23.57
N PHE A 7 4.53 -12.56 -22.48
CA PHE A 7 3.70 -12.90 -21.32
C PHE A 7 2.20 -12.91 -21.67
N TRP A 8 1.78 -11.97 -22.50
CA TRP A 8 0.37 -11.80 -22.85
C TRP A 8 -0.10 -12.66 -24.04
N GLU A 9 0.84 -13.23 -24.80
CA GLU A 9 0.57 -14.09 -25.95
C GLU A 9 1.08 -15.52 -25.73
N PRO A 10 0.54 -16.24 -24.73
CA PRO A 10 0.99 -17.61 -24.47
C PRO A 10 0.55 -18.52 -25.62
N VAL A 11 1.53 -19.09 -26.32
CA VAL A 11 1.33 -19.99 -27.45
C VAL A 11 1.00 -21.41 -26.96
N THR A 12 1.62 -21.84 -25.87
CA THR A 12 1.50 -23.20 -25.35
C THR A 12 0.60 -23.28 -24.11
N THR A 13 -0.01 -24.46 -23.86
CA THR A 13 -0.80 -24.73 -22.65
C THR A 13 0.02 -24.49 -21.38
N ARG A 14 1.31 -24.86 -21.39
CA ARG A 14 2.22 -24.62 -20.26
C ARG A 14 2.39 -23.14 -19.94
N GLN A 15 2.54 -22.30 -20.96
CA GLN A 15 2.65 -20.84 -20.78
C GLN A 15 1.35 -20.22 -20.25
N LYS A 16 0.19 -20.74 -20.70
CA LYS A 16 -1.12 -20.32 -20.15
C LYS A 16 -1.24 -20.68 -18.69
N LEU A 17 -0.84 -21.88 -18.30
CA LEU A 17 -0.86 -22.33 -16.91
C LEU A 17 0.04 -21.45 -16.04
N ILE A 18 1.29 -21.23 -16.46
CA ILE A 18 2.24 -20.37 -15.72
C ILE A 18 1.63 -18.96 -15.52
N LYS A 19 1.06 -18.36 -16.56
CA LYS A 19 0.44 -17.03 -16.47
C LYS A 19 -0.68 -17.00 -15.42
N TRP A 20 -1.60 -17.95 -15.47
CA TRP A 20 -2.69 -18.04 -14.50
C TRP A 20 -2.20 -18.29 -13.07
N THR A 21 -1.20 -19.15 -12.92
CA THR A 21 -0.56 -19.39 -11.62
C THR A 21 0.03 -18.10 -11.05
N VAL A 22 0.72 -17.29 -11.85
CA VAL A 22 1.29 -16.01 -11.40
C VAL A 22 0.18 -15.04 -10.99
N ILE A 23 -0.89 -14.90 -11.78
CA ILE A 23 -2.02 -14.01 -11.44
C ILE A 23 -2.66 -14.43 -10.11
N LEU A 24 -2.97 -15.71 -9.96
CA LEU A 24 -3.58 -16.24 -8.74
C LEU A 24 -2.66 -16.10 -7.53
N LEU A 25 -1.36 -16.34 -7.70
CA LEU A 25 -0.37 -16.20 -6.63
C LEU A 25 -0.29 -14.75 -6.14
N VAL A 26 -0.24 -13.77 -7.04
CA VAL A 26 -0.19 -12.35 -6.67
C VAL A 26 -1.48 -11.93 -5.96
N LEU A 27 -2.65 -12.36 -6.44
CA LEU A 27 -3.94 -12.09 -5.79
C LEU A 27 -4.01 -12.72 -4.39
N SER A 28 -3.66 -14.01 -4.28
CA SER A 28 -3.72 -14.73 -3.00
C SER A 28 -2.75 -14.14 -1.97
N LEU A 29 -1.57 -13.72 -2.40
CA LEU A 29 -0.59 -13.09 -1.51
C LEU A 29 -1.12 -11.76 -0.95
N GLY A 30 -1.70 -10.91 -1.79
CA GLY A 30 -2.34 -9.67 -1.35
C GLY A 30 -3.46 -9.90 -0.34
N VAL A 31 -4.36 -10.86 -0.62
CA VAL A 31 -5.44 -11.24 0.30
C VAL A 31 -4.89 -11.80 1.60
N SER A 32 -3.90 -12.69 1.54
CA SER A 32 -3.32 -13.33 2.73
C SER A 32 -2.67 -12.30 3.68
N ILE A 33 -1.92 -11.34 3.14
CA ILE A 33 -1.31 -10.27 3.94
C ILE A 33 -2.40 -9.42 4.59
N PHE A 34 -3.45 -9.07 3.83
CA PHE A 34 -4.56 -8.28 4.36
C PHE A 34 -5.30 -9.00 5.48
N LEU A 35 -5.65 -10.28 5.29
CA LEU A 35 -6.32 -11.09 6.31
C LEU A 35 -5.45 -11.25 7.56
N PHE A 36 -4.15 -11.44 7.39
CA PHE A 36 -3.21 -11.52 8.52
C PHE A 36 -3.17 -10.23 9.36
N LYS A 37 -3.43 -9.08 8.73
CA LYS A 37 -3.44 -7.77 9.39
C LYS A 37 -4.84 -7.27 9.80
N LEU A 38 -5.88 -8.06 9.55
CA LEU A 38 -7.26 -7.62 9.76
C LEU A 38 -7.54 -7.32 11.24
N ASP A 39 -7.04 -8.15 12.15
CA ASP A 39 -7.23 -7.95 13.60
C ASP A 39 -6.52 -6.67 14.07
N ASP A 40 -5.30 -6.41 13.59
CA ASP A 40 -4.56 -5.18 13.89
C ASP A 40 -5.31 -3.94 13.37
N ILE A 41 -5.87 -4.02 12.16
CA ILE A 41 -6.68 -2.94 11.55
C ILE A 41 -7.93 -2.68 12.40
N GLN A 42 -8.64 -3.72 12.81
CA GLN A 42 -9.86 -3.58 13.61
C GLN A 42 -9.55 -3.00 15.01
N ALA A 43 -8.49 -3.44 15.65
CA ALA A 43 -8.03 -2.91 16.92
C ALA A 43 -7.68 -1.41 16.81
N TYR A 44 -6.95 -1.04 15.76
CA TYR A 44 -6.60 0.35 15.46
C TYR A 44 -7.83 1.23 15.22
N GLU A 45 -8.78 0.76 14.41
CA GLU A 45 -10.04 1.48 14.16
C GLU A 45 -10.88 1.65 15.43
N TYR A 46 -10.91 0.62 16.29
CA TYR A 46 -11.60 0.70 17.58
C TYR A 46 -10.96 1.74 18.50
N ALA A 47 -9.65 1.71 18.65
CA ALA A 47 -8.90 2.65 19.48
C ALA A 47 -9.09 4.10 19.01
N ASN A 48 -9.04 4.34 17.70
CA ASN A 48 -9.27 5.69 17.14
C ASN A 48 -10.69 6.22 17.31
N LYS A 49 -11.69 5.33 17.42
CA LYS A 49 -13.07 5.75 17.69
C LYS A 49 -13.30 6.11 19.16
N ASN A 50 -12.53 5.52 20.06
CA ASN A 50 -12.69 5.65 21.51
C ASN A 50 -11.36 5.95 22.19
N PRO A 51 -10.62 6.99 21.79
CA PRO A 51 -9.31 7.26 22.35
C PRO A 51 -9.41 7.67 23.82
N VAL A 52 -8.47 7.19 24.62
CA VAL A 52 -8.22 7.74 25.95
C VAL A 52 -7.14 8.82 25.82
N ILE A 53 -7.44 10.02 26.29
CA ILE A 53 -6.50 11.14 26.23
C ILE A 53 -5.77 11.23 27.56
N VAL A 54 -4.46 11.18 27.53
CA VAL A 54 -3.59 11.32 28.69
C VAL A 54 -2.58 12.43 28.48
N GLU A 55 -2.20 13.12 29.56
CA GLU A 55 -1.09 14.06 29.53
C GLU A 55 0.21 13.27 29.75
N ALA A 56 1.11 13.32 28.75
CA ALA A 56 2.36 12.59 28.75
C ALA A 56 3.55 13.54 28.78
N LYS A 57 4.54 13.22 29.61
CA LYS A 57 5.84 13.91 29.67
C LYS A 57 6.76 13.29 28.63
N ARG A 58 7.46 14.13 27.89
CA ARG A 58 8.40 13.73 26.84
C ARG A 58 9.81 13.54 27.39
N GLU A 59 10.46 12.48 26.93
CA GLU A 59 11.89 12.25 27.07
C GLU A 59 12.50 12.00 25.68
N VAL A 60 13.63 12.63 25.39
CA VAL A 60 14.34 12.51 24.12
C VAL A 60 15.67 11.82 24.38
N ILE A 61 15.88 10.67 23.77
CA ILE A 61 17.10 9.89 23.90
C ILE A 61 17.81 9.86 22.54
N TYR A 62 19.12 10.17 22.54
CA TYR A 62 19.94 9.96 21.35
C TYR A 62 20.03 8.47 21.03
N SER A 63 19.66 8.08 19.82
CA SER A 63 19.64 6.67 19.42
C SER A 63 20.91 6.27 18.69
N ASP A 64 21.16 6.84 17.52
CA ASP A 64 22.33 6.50 16.69
C ASP A 64 22.50 7.50 15.53
N THR A 65 23.60 7.35 14.78
CA THR A 65 23.76 8.00 13.47
C THR A 65 23.27 7.05 12.38
N GLY A 66 22.31 7.50 11.57
CA GLY A 66 21.85 6.74 10.42
C GLY A 66 22.91 6.57 9.35
N PHE A 67 22.56 5.85 8.28
CA PHE A 67 23.43 5.57 7.14
C PHE A 67 24.00 6.85 6.47
N SER A 68 23.32 7.99 6.61
CA SER A 68 23.76 9.31 6.15
C SER A 68 24.69 10.04 7.13
N GLY A 69 24.96 9.48 8.31
CA GLY A 69 25.70 10.13 9.39
C GLY A 69 24.89 11.16 10.19
N ASP A 70 23.62 11.34 9.87
CA ASP A 70 22.73 12.23 10.62
C ASP A 70 22.29 11.59 11.94
N PRO A 71 22.20 12.36 13.05
CA PRO A 71 21.76 11.84 14.31
C PRO A 71 20.26 11.51 14.30
N TYR A 72 19.91 10.39 14.93
CA TYR A 72 18.53 10.01 15.23
C TYR A 72 18.28 10.16 16.74
N TYR A 73 17.05 10.53 17.06
CA TYR A 73 16.58 10.68 18.42
C TYR A 73 15.29 9.87 18.59
N ASP A 74 15.26 9.01 19.60
CA ASP A 74 14.06 8.30 19.99
C ASP A 74 13.30 9.13 21.03
N ILE A 75 12.02 9.27 20.82
CA ILE A 75 11.11 9.99 21.70
C ILE A 75 10.37 8.96 22.54
N TYR A 76 10.53 9.06 23.85
CA TYR A 76 9.80 8.28 24.83
C TYR A 76 8.84 9.16 25.59
N LEU A 77 7.76 8.56 26.11
CA LEU A 77 6.73 9.24 26.85
C LEU A 77 6.52 8.56 28.19
N SER A 78 6.24 9.36 29.23
CA SER A 78 5.86 8.90 30.56
C SER A 78 4.55 9.56 30.94
N TYR A 79 3.58 8.79 31.43
CA TYR A 79 2.26 9.28 31.84
C TYR A 79 1.62 8.37 32.87
N THR A 80 0.54 8.85 33.49
CA THR A 80 -0.27 8.07 34.43
C THR A 80 -1.70 7.97 33.92
N HIS A 81 -2.25 6.78 33.92
CA HIS A 81 -3.66 6.54 33.59
C HIS A 81 -4.28 5.63 34.65
N GLU A 82 -5.41 6.03 35.24
CA GLU A 82 -6.12 5.29 36.28
C GLU A 82 -5.22 4.86 37.46
N GLY A 83 -4.24 5.68 37.81
CA GLY A 83 -3.29 5.40 38.89
C GLY A 83 -2.13 4.46 38.52
N VAL A 84 -2.11 3.93 37.31
CA VAL A 84 -1.00 3.13 36.76
C VAL A 84 -0.03 4.05 36.05
N LYS A 85 1.25 3.96 36.38
CA LYS A 85 2.32 4.73 35.74
C LYS A 85 2.89 3.94 34.59
N TYR A 86 2.96 4.56 33.41
CA TYR A 86 3.60 4.07 32.22
C TYR A 86 4.86 4.88 31.98
N GLU A 87 6.01 4.20 31.88
CA GLU A 87 7.33 4.82 31.67
C GLU A 87 7.98 4.20 30.44
N ASP A 88 8.90 4.96 29.84
CA ASP A 88 9.69 4.52 28.67
C ASP A 88 8.84 4.04 27.48
N VAL A 89 7.64 4.63 27.32
CA VAL A 89 6.77 4.29 26.21
C VAL A 89 7.33 4.90 24.93
N PHE A 90 7.84 4.08 24.03
CA PHE A 90 8.36 4.53 22.74
C PHE A 90 7.24 5.19 21.91
N TYR A 91 7.54 6.36 21.36
CA TYR A 91 6.58 7.10 20.55
C TYR A 91 6.96 7.17 19.07
N TYR A 92 8.15 7.70 18.76
CA TYR A 92 8.70 7.66 17.40
C TYR A 92 10.18 8.07 17.39
N THR A 93 10.84 7.80 16.25
CA THR A 93 12.21 8.27 15.98
C THR A 93 12.18 9.49 15.06
N THR A 94 13.00 10.49 15.35
CA THR A 94 13.14 11.70 14.55
C THR A 94 14.62 12.01 14.29
N ARG A 95 14.90 12.77 13.21
CA ARG A 95 16.24 13.29 12.90
C ARG A 95 16.52 14.62 13.60
N SER A 96 15.54 15.23 14.24
CA SER A 96 15.69 16.51 14.94
C SER A 96 15.30 16.40 16.38
N GLN A 97 16.21 16.75 17.28
CA GLN A 97 15.96 16.79 18.70
C GLN A 97 14.86 17.80 19.10
N SER A 98 14.75 18.88 18.34
CA SER A 98 13.91 20.02 18.66
C SER A 98 12.59 20.07 17.91
N ALA A 99 12.50 19.48 16.73
CA ALA A 99 11.27 19.53 15.94
C ALA A 99 10.30 18.39 16.32
N PRO A 100 9.02 18.59 16.28
CA PRO A 100 8.18 19.79 16.30
C PRO A 100 7.84 20.29 17.72
N TRP A 101 8.62 19.94 18.72
CA TRP A 101 8.29 19.96 20.16
C TRP A 101 9.15 20.91 20.97
N ASP A 102 9.86 21.85 20.33
CA ASP A 102 10.71 22.81 21.04
C ASP A 102 9.94 23.57 22.14
N GLY A 103 10.41 23.44 23.37
CA GLY A 103 9.82 24.07 24.54
C GLY A 103 8.56 23.40 25.11
N ILE A 104 8.10 22.27 24.53
CA ILE A 104 6.94 21.53 25.03
C ILE A 104 7.45 20.31 25.82
N GLU A 105 7.30 20.36 27.15
CA GLU A 105 7.66 19.24 28.02
C GLU A 105 6.56 18.17 28.10
N THR A 106 5.30 18.57 27.96
CA THR A 106 4.13 17.69 28.05
C THR A 106 3.28 17.77 26.77
N ILE A 107 2.65 16.66 26.42
CA ILE A 107 1.76 16.55 25.27
C ILE A 107 0.50 15.80 25.65
N MET A 108 -0.59 16.09 24.95
CA MET A 108 -1.80 15.26 25.02
C MET A 108 -1.62 14.08 24.07
N LEU A 109 -1.69 12.88 24.63
CA LEU A 109 -1.46 11.62 23.91
C LEU A 109 -2.76 10.81 23.85
N GLU A 110 -3.06 10.28 22.68
CA GLU A 110 -4.15 9.32 22.49
C GLU A 110 -3.60 7.89 22.65
N VAL A 111 -4.18 7.16 23.60
CA VAL A 111 -3.81 5.78 23.91
C VAL A 111 -4.98 4.81 23.71
N ASP A 112 -4.68 3.54 23.47
CA ASP A 112 -5.68 2.49 23.33
C ASP A 112 -6.42 2.27 24.67
N PRO A 113 -7.75 2.36 24.71
CA PRO A 113 -8.52 2.10 25.92
C PRO A 113 -8.35 0.68 26.47
N ASN A 114 -8.04 -0.31 25.61
CA ASN A 114 -7.81 -1.69 26.04
C ASN A 114 -6.36 -1.96 26.45
N ASN A 115 -5.43 -1.13 25.98
CA ASN A 115 -4.01 -1.21 26.30
C ASN A 115 -3.42 0.18 26.48
N PRO A 116 -3.69 0.87 27.61
CA PRO A 116 -3.23 2.24 27.83
C PRO A 116 -1.71 2.43 27.79
N GLY A 117 -0.93 1.36 27.85
CA GLY A 117 0.54 1.41 27.65
C GLY A 117 0.97 1.60 26.20
N MET A 118 0.04 1.66 25.25
CA MET A 118 0.34 1.74 23.83
C MET A 118 -0.29 2.98 23.19
N PRO A 119 0.52 3.96 22.73
CA PRO A 119 0.03 5.06 21.91
C PRO A 119 -0.68 4.55 20.64
N ILE A 120 -1.84 5.12 20.33
CA ILE A 120 -2.62 4.70 19.15
C ILE A 120 -1.77 4.80 17.87
N ARG A 121 -0.95 5.84 17.76
CA ARG A 121 -0.03 6.01 16.63
C ARG A 121 0.88 4.80 16.39
N ASN A 122 1.23 4.05 17.45
CA ASN A 122 2.18 2.93 17.37
C ASN A 122 1.47 1.56 17.18
N MET A 123 0.15 1.52 17.29
CA MET A 123 -0.61 0.28 17.17
C MET A 123 -0.57 -0.33 15.77
N PHE A 124 -0.38 0.52 14.75
CA PHE A 124 -0.55 0.09 13.38
C PHE A 124 0.66 0.41 12.50
N ASN A 125 1.20 -0.63 11.86
CA ASN A 125 2.21 -0.48 10.82
C ASN A 125 1.53 -0.54 9.44
N GLU A 126 1.45 0.60 8.77
CA GLU A 126 0.80 0.75 7.45
C GLU A 126 1.51 -0.01 6.33
N GLY A 127 2.81 -0.24 6.46
CA GLY A 127 3.63 -0.82 5.39
C GLY A 127 3.10 -2.15 4.83
N PRO A 128 2.78 -3.16 5.67
CA PRO A 128 2.22 -4.42 5.20
C PRO A 128 0.87 -4.28 4.52
N VAL A 129 0.00 -3.37 5.02
CA VAL A 129 -1.32 -3.13 4.41
C VAL A 129 -1.17 -2.43 3.08
N GLY A 130 -0.29 -1.43 2.98
CA GLY A 130 0.05 -0.79 1.71
C GLY A 130 0.57 -1.79 0.68
N LEU A 131 1.46 -2.71 1.09
CA LEU A 131 1.94 -3.80 0.23
C LEU A 131 0.79 -4.72 -0.22
N ALA A 132 -0.12 -5.09 0.68
CA ALA A 132 -1.28 -5.91 0.35
C ALA A 132 -2.15 -5.24 -0.72
N VAL A 133 -2.41 -3.93 -0.59
CA VAL A 133 -3.18 -3.13 -1.57
C VAL A 133 -2.49 -3.10 -2.92
N VAL A 134 -1.17 -2.89 -2.95
CA VAL A 134 -0.39 -2.90 -4.20
C VAL A 134 -0.47 -4.26 -4.88
N LEU A 135 -0.24 -5.35 -4.15
CA LEU A 135 -0.28 -6.71 -4.71
C LEU A 135 -1.69 -7.08 -5.20
N TRP A 136 -2.72 -6.77 -4.41
CA TRP A 136 -4.11 -6.99 -4.80
C TRP A 136 -4.45 -6.22 -6.09
N SER A 137 -4.12 -4.93 -6.13
CA SER A 137 -4.38 -4.07 -7.29
C SER A 137 -3.63 -4.53 -8.53
N LEU A 138 -2.40 -5.02 -8.37
CA LEU A 138 -1.62 -5.62 -9.45
C LEU A 138 -2.31 -6.89 -9.97
N GLY A 139 -2.72 -7.78 -9.07
CA GLY A 139 -3.42 -9.01 -9.44
C GLY A 139 -4.75 -8.75 -10.15
N VAL A 140 -5.54 -7.81 -9.66
CA VAL A 140 -6.79 -7.37 -10.29
C VAL A 140 -6.53 -6.77 -11.67
N ALA A 141 -5.52 -5.92 -11.82
CA ALA A 141 -5.15 -5.34 -13.11
C ALA A 141 -4.74 -6.40 -14.12
N LEU A 142 -3.93 -7.40 -13.71
CA LEU A 142 -3.55 -8.54 -14.54
C LEU A 142 -4.78 -9.34 -14.99
N LEU A 143 -5.68 -9.61 -14.05
CA LEU A 143 -6.91 -10.37 -14.31
C LEU A 143 -7.85 -9.62 -15.28
N VAL A 144 -8.13 -8.36 -15.00
CA VAL A 144 -9.00 -7.52 -15.83
C VAL A 144 -8.44 -7.38 -17.24
N TYR A 145 -7.14 -7.17 -17.35
CA TYR A 145 -6.49 -7.06 -18.65
C TYR A 145 -6.54 -8.37 -19.45
N GLU A 146 -6.33 -9.51 -18.78
CA GLU A 146 -6.46 -10.83 -19.41
C GLU A 146 -7.88 -11.11 -19.90
N ILE A 147 -8.88 -10.76 -19.09
CA ILE A 147 -10.30 -10.91 -19.45
C ILE A 147 -10.62 -9.99 -20.63
N ALA A 148 -10.23 -8.72 -20.56
CA ALA A 148 -10.50 -7.74 -21.61
C ALA A 148 -9.93 -8.15 -22.97
N LEU A 149 -8.73 -8.74 -22.99
CA LEU A 149 -8.11 -9.24 -24.24
C LEU A 149 -8.89 -10.39 -24.89
N ARG A 150 -9.77 -11.07 -24.18
CA ARG A 150 -10.63 -12.14 -24.74
C ARG A 150 -11.80 -11.59 -25.53
N PHE A 151 -12.20 -10.33 -25.30
CA PHE A 151 -13.31 -9.72 -26.03
C PHE A 151 -12.87 -9.20 -27.40
N PRO A 152 -13.47 -9.72 -28.51
CA PRO A 152 -13.08 -9.30 -29.87
C PRO A 152 -13.25 -7.80 -30.10
N LYS A 153 -14.29 -7.18 -29.52
CA LYS A 153 -14.53 -5.73 -29.62
C LYS A 153 -13.40 -4.92 -28.98
N PHE A 154 -12.96 -5.32 -27.79
CA PHE A 154 -11.86 -4.67 -27.09
C PHE A 154 -10.55 -4.81 -27.88
N ARG A 155 -10.26 -6.02 -28.39
CA ARG A 155 -9.08 -6.26 -29.23
C ARG A 155 -9.08 -5.39 -30.50
N LYS A 156 -10.20 -5.32 -31.22
CA LYS A 156 -10.35 -4.46 -32.41
C LYS A 156 -10.15 -2.98 -32.07
N TRP A 157 -10.75 -2.52 -30.98
CA TRP A 157 -10.58 -1.16 -30.49
C TRP A 157 -9.11 -0.87 -30.17
N ARG A 158 -8.42 -1.76 -29.48
CA ARG A 158 -7.01 -1.64 -29.14
C ARG A 158 -6.11 -1.54 -30.37
N VAL A 159 -6.33 -2.40 -31.36
CA VAL A 159 -5.61 -2.34 -32.65
C VAL A 159 -5.87 -1.00 -33.35
N SER A 160 -7.11 -0.53 -33.34
CA SER A 160 -7.47 0.78 -33.91
C SER A 160 -6.74 1.91 -33.21
N CYS A 161 -6.71 1.92 -31.88
CA CYS A 161 -5.96 2.90 -31.09
C CYS A 161 -4.45 2.84 -31.37
N ALA A 162 -3.89 1.63 -31.49
CA ALA A 162 -2.47 1.42 -31.76
C ALA A 162 -2.03 1.97 -33.12
N ASN A 163 -2.92 2.01 -34.08
CA ASN A 163 -2.66 2.47 -35.46
C ASN A 163 -2.96 3.97 -35.67
N ARG A 164 -3.49 4.68 -34.65
CA ARG A 164 -3.75 6.13 -34.75
C ARG A 164 -2.51 6.92 -34.33
N PRO A 165 -2.20 8.04 -34.99
CA PRO A 165 -1.21 8.98 -34.50
C PRO A 165 -1.70 9.61 -33.19
N GLY A 166 -0.87 9.65 -32.14
CA GLY A 166 -1.23 10.26 -30.87
C GLY A 166 -0.72 9.49 -29.66
N PHE A 167 -1.28 9.79 -28.47
CA PHE A 167 -0.80 9.28 -27.17
C PHE A 167 -0.72 7.75 -27.07
N PHE A 168 -1.58 7.03 -27.77
CA PHE A 168 -1.62 5.56 -27.81
C PHE A 168 -0.97 4.94 -29.06
N SER A 169 -0.39 5.75 -29.94
CA SER A 169 0.19 5.27 -31.18
C SER A 169 1.61 4.74 -30.97
N ARG A 170 2.01 3.78 -31.81
CA ARG A 170 3.42 3.45 -31.99
C ARG A 170 4.10 4.62 -32.70
N PRO A 171 5.12 5.24 -32.11
CA PRO A 171 5.81 6.34 -32.78
C PRO A 171 6.53 5.90 -34.06
N TYR A 172 6.94 4.62 -34.15
CA TYR A 172 7.62 4.05 -35.30
C TYR A 172 7.34 2.55 -35.44
N GLY A 173 6.97 2.08 -36.59
CA GLY A 173 6.88 0.65 -36.88
C GLY A 173 5.74 0.27 -37.86
N LYS A 174 5.70 -1.02 -38.22
CA LYS A 174 4.64 -1.57 -39.05
C LYS A 174 3.28 -1.48 -38.34
N PRO A 175 2.18 -1.23 -39.07
CA PRO A 175 0.84 -1.22 -38.50
C PRO A 175 0.53 -2.55 -37.82
N VAL A 176 -0.17 -2.48 -36.67
CA VAL A 176 -0.57 -3.66 -35.90
C VAL A 176 -1.71 -4.37 -36.61
N LYS A 177 -1.58 -5.68 -36.85
CA LYS A 177 -2.64 -6.49 -37.46
C LYS A 177 -3.75 -6.79 -36.43
N HIS A 178 -4.98 -6.95 -36.92
CA HIS A 178 -6.14 -7.31 -36.08
C HIS A 178 -6.01 -8.67 -35.37
N THR A 179 -5.14 -9.55 -35.86
CA THR A 179 -4.84 -10.85 -35.23
C THR A 179 -3.84 -10.76 -34.11
N GLU A 180 -3.11 -9.64 -34.00
CA GLU A 180 -2.14 -9.42 -32.95
C GLU A 180 -2.84 -8.91 -31.65
N ASN A 181 -2.29 -9.26 -30.50
CA ASN A 181 -2.71 -8.72 -29.21
C ASN A 181 -1.78 -7.55 -28.82
N PRO A 182 -2.12 -6.30 -29.17
CA PRO A 182 -1.27 -5.16 -28.85
C PRO A 182 -1.39 -4.88 -27.36
N VAL A 183 -0.38 -5.29 -26.60
CA VAL A 183 -0.28 -4.98 -25.18
C VAL A 183 0.73 -3.88 -24.98
N TYR A 184 0.26 -2.75 -24.51
CA TYR A 184 1.12 -1.61 -24.20
C TYR A 184 1.30 -1.48 -22.69
N PRO A 185 2.54 -1.30 -22.21
CA PRO A 185 2.79 -1.07 -20.78
C PRO A 185 1.98 0.08 -20.20
N LYS A 186 1.75 1.14 -21.00
CA LYS A 186 0.96 2.32 -20.58
C LYS A 186 -0.48 1.98 -20.19
N ASP A 187 -1.13 1.10 -20.94
CA ASP A 187 -2.53 0.75 -20.68
C ASP A 187 -2.64 -0.18 -19.47
N PHE A 188 -1.65 -1.05 -19.31
CA PHE A 188 -1.54 -1.85 -18.09
C PHE A 188 -1.33 -0.96 -16.87
N LEU A 189 -0.42 0.02 -16.96
CA LEU A 189 -0.19 0.99 -15.88
C LEU A 189 -1.45 1.79 -15.55
N LEU A 190 -2.21 2.21 -16.56
CA LEU A 190 -3.49 2.91 -16.33
C LEU A 190 -4.50 2.00 -15.64
N THR A 191 -4.62 0.73 -16.05
CA THR A 191 -5.51 -0.25 -15.43
C THR A 191 -5.09 -0.53 -13.98
N PHE A 192 -3.78 -0.64 -13.74
CA PHE A 192 -3.23 -0.80 -12.40
C PHE A 192 -3.53 0.42 -11.52
N ALA A 193 -3.27 1.63 -12.02
CA ALA A 193 -3.53 2.88 -11.29
C ALA A 193 -5.01 3.01 -10.92
N LEU A 194 -5.92 2.65 -11.84
CA LEU A 194 -7.35 2.66 -11.57
C LEU A 194 -7.74 1.61 -10.53
N ALA A 195 -7.22 0.38 -10.63
CA ALA A 195 -7.47 -0.68 -9.66
C ALA A 195 -6.93 -0.29 -8.27
N PHE A 196 -5.75 0.31 -8.21
CA PHE A 196 -5.15 0.82 -6.98
C PHE A 196 -6.01 1.92 -6.35
N PHE A 197 -6.42 2.91 -7.13
CA PHE A 197 -7.29 4.00 -6.66
C PHE A 197 -8.61 3.46 -6.10
N ILE A 198 -9.30 2.58 -6.84
CA ILE A 198 -10.56 1.99 -6.39
C ILE A 198 -10.36 1.19 -5.10
N SER A 199 -9.31 0.37 -5.02
CA SER A 199 -9.00 -0.42 -3.81
C SER A 199 -8.74 0.47 -2.60
N THR A 200 -7.98 1.55 -2.78
CA THR A 200 -7.70 2.54 -1.72
C THR A 200 -8.98 3.24 -1.26
N VAL A 201 -9.85 3.65 -2.20
CA VAL A 201 -11.13 4.30 -1.86
C VAL A 201 -12.03 3.33 -1.07
N ILE A 202 -12.13 2.07 -1.49
CA ILE A 202 -12.93 1.05 -0.78
C ILE A 202 -12.38 0.83 0.63
N LEU A 203 -11.07 0.68 0.78
CA LEU A 203 -10.45 0.49 2.10
C LEU A 203 -10.65 1.70 3.00
N ARG A 204 -10.50 2.92 2.48
CA ARG A 204 -10.76 4.14 3.23
C ARG A 204 -12.21 4.29 3.67
N PHE A 205 -13.13 3.76 2.89
CA PHE A 205 -14.55 3.72 3.28
C PHE A 205 -14.82 2.69 4.38
N LEU A 206 -14.19 1.52 4.31
CA LEU A 206 -14.36 0.45 5.30
C LEU A 206 -13.60 0.72 6.61
N PHE A 207 -12.44 1.36 6.50
CA PHE A 207 -11.51 1.64 7.60
C PHE A 207 -11.08 3.11 7.55
N PRO A 208 -11.94 4.05 8.01
CA PRO A 208 -11.73 5.49 7.83
C PRO A 208 -10.53 6.05 8.59
N HIS A 209 -10.10 5.41 9.67
CA HIS A 209 -8.94 5.83 10.46
C HIS A 209 -7.63 5.19 10.01
N THR A 210 -7.69 4.15 9.18
CA THR A 210 -6.49 3.54 8.58
C THR A 210 -5.90 4.49 7.55
N ILE A 211 -4.68 4.94 7.77
CA ILE A 211 -3.96 5.84 6.86
C ILE A 211 -3.33 4.95 5.76
N LEU A 212 -3.74 5.14 4.52
CA LEU A 212 -3.16 4.53 3.32
C LEU A 212 -2.63 5.63 2.40
#